data_07dc04662ef16f0442c394bac557bb48
#
_entry.id   07dc04662ef16f0442c394bac557bb48
#
_cell.length_a   1.000
_cell.length_b   1.000
_cell.length_c   1.000
_cell.angle_alpha   90.00
_cell.angle_beta   90.00
_cell.angle_gamma   90.00
#
_symmetry.space_group_name_H-M   'P 1'
#
loop_
_entity.id
_entity.type
_entity.pdbx_description
1 polymer ?
#
loop_
_entity_poly.entity_id
_entity_poly.type
_entity_poly.pdbx_seq_one_letter_code
_entity_poly.pdbx_strand_id
1 'polypeptide(L)'
;MPSITTRQAVFADLEALAALFDEYRQFQGKASDLAAARAFLQARFDHGESVVFIAVEGHVPLGFAQLYPSFSSTSLARVFVLNDLFVHERGRRKGVASGLLAAVESYAWAHGAARVTLNVAKDNPSAQALYASRGWHLDAQFNMFHRFPTGP
;
A
#
# COMPACT_ATOMS: atom_id res chain seq x y z
N MET A 1 6.83 -26.62 -6.95
CA MET A 1 6.00 -25.70 -6.13
C MET A 1 6.23 -24.25 -6.58
N PRO A 2 5.18 -23.54 -6.93
CA PRO A 2 5.36 -22.11 -7.24
C PRO A 2 5.83 -21.37 -5.99
N SER A 3 6.77 -20.47 -6.19
CA SER A 3 7.24 -19.59 -5.13
C SER A 3 6.52 -18.24 -5.22
N ILE A 4 6.52 -17.50 -4.13
CA ILE A 4 5.94 -16.17 -4.08
C ILE A 4 6.94 -15.17 -4.64
N THR A 5 6.48 -14.37 -5.60
CA THR A 5 7.26 -13.28 -6.18
C THR A 5 6.62 -11.96 -5.81
N THR A 6 7.43 -11.03 -5.30
CA THR A 6 7.00 -9.66 -5.03
C THR A 6 7.76 -8.74 -5.98
N ARG A 7 7.02 -7.93 -6.73
CA ARG A 7 7.61 -7.04 -7.72
C ARG A 7 6.78 -5.77 -7.89
N GLN A 8 7.37 -4.77 -8.51
CA GLN A 8 6.61 -3.59 -8.90
C GLN A 8 5.58 -3.99 -9.96
N ALA A 9 4.36 -3.52 -9.80
CA ALA A 9 3.28 -3.79 -10.75
C ALA A 9 3.44 -2.91 -11.99
N VAL A 10 2.98 -3.44 -13.11
CA VAL A 10 2.90 -2.74 -14.40
C VAL A 10 1.45 -2.69 -14.87
N PHE A 11 1.17 -1.96 -15.94
CA PHE A 11 -0.19 -1.78 -16.43
C PHE A 11 -0.90 -3.12 -16.69
N ALA A 12 -0.16 -4.12 -17.15
CA ALA A 12 -0.72 -5.46 -17.39
C ALA A 12 -1.28 -6.11 -16.13
N ASP A 13 -0.90 -5.62 -14.94
CA ASP A 13 -1.41 -6.14 -13.66
C ASP A 13 -2.72 -5.48 -13.23
N LEU A 14 -3.24 -4.52 -14.00
CA LEU A 14 -4.36 -3.68 -13.58
C LEU A 14 -5.58 -4.50 -13.16
N GLU A 15 -5.95 -5.53 -13.91
CA GLU A 15 -7.13 -6.33 -13.59
C GLU A 15 -6.96 -7.09 -12.27
N ALA A 16 -5.80 -7.70 -12.07
CA ALA A 16 -5.50 -8.39 -10.82
C ALA A 16 -5.48 -7.42 -9.63
N LEU A 17 -4.87 -6.26 -9.82
CA LEU A 17 -4.82 -5.23 -8.78
C LEU A 17 -6.20 -4.68 -8.46
N ALA A 18 -7.04 -4.45 -9.47
CA ALA A 18 -8.39 -3.95 -9.26
C ALA A 18 -9.21 -4.91 -8.39
N ALA A 19 -9.08 -6.22 -8.63
CA ALA A 19 -9.77 -7.22 -7.83
C ALA A 19 -9.29 -7.21 -6.37
N LEU A 20 -7.97 -7.14 -6.15
CA LEU A 20 -7.39 -7.05 -4.80
C LEU A 20 -7.80 -5.75 -4.12
N PHE A 21 -7.79 -4.64 -4.85
CA PHE A 21 -8.13 -3.33 -4.33
C PHE A 21 -9.60 -3.24 -3.93
N ASP A 22 -10.49 -3.78 -4.76
CA ASP A 22 -11.91 -3.85 -4.44
C ASP A 22 -12.15 -4.68 -3.16
N GLU A 23 -11.46 -5.80 -3.04
CA GLU A 23 -11.51 -6.64 -1.84
C GLU A 23 -11.00 -5.91 -0.60
N TYR A 24 -9.89 -5.19 -0.74
CA TYR A 24 -9.34 -4.36 0.33
C TYR A 24 -10.35 -3.30 0.80
N ARG A 25 -11.02 -2.63 -0.14
CA ARG A 25 -12.04 -1.63 0.19
C ARG A 25 -13.22 -2.26 0.92
N GLN A 26 -13.64 -3.45 0.54
CA GLN A 26 -14.68 -4.18 1.26
C GLN A 26 -14.23 -4.51 2.69
N PHE A 27 -12.98 -4.91 2.85
CA PHE A 27 -12.41 -5.16 4.17
C PHE A 27 -12.42 -3.88 5.03
N GLN A 28 -12.31 -2.72 4.40
CA GLN A 28 -12.40 -1.41 5.05
C GLN A 28 -13.85 -0.93 5.23
N GLY A 29 -14.83 -1.76 4.96
CA GLY A 29 -16.24 -1.44 5.16
C GLY A 29 -16.95 -0.79 3.98
N LYS A 30 -16.31 -0.73 2.81
CA LYS A 30 -16.93 -0.17 1.61
C LYS A 30 -17.67 -1.24 0.82
N ALA A 31 -18.69 -0.82 0.09
CA ALA A 31 -19.38 -1.73 -0.83
C ALA A 31 -18.47 -2.09 -2.00
N SER A 32 -18.62 -3.30 -2.54
CA SER A 32 -17.91 -3.71 -3.74
C SER A 32 -18.28 -2.81 -4.92
N ASP A 33 -17.26 -2.33 -5.62
CA ASP A 33 -17.42 -1.54 -6.84
C ASP A 33 -16.14 -1.73 -7.67
N LEU A 34 -16.08 -2.86 -8.36
CA LEU A 34 -14.89 -3.24 -9.12
C LEU A 34 -14.59 -2.23 -10.23
N ALA A 35 -15.62 -1.70 -10.88
CA ALA A 35 -15.42 -0.72 -11.95
C ALA A 35 -14.78 0.57 -11.44
N ALA A 36 -15.25 1.07 -10.29
CA ALA A 36 -14.67 2.27 -9.67
C ALA A 36 -13.25 2.00 -9.18
N ALA A 37 -13.00 0.84 -8.58
CA ALA A 37 -11.66 0.45 -8.12
C ALA A 37 -10.68 0.40 -9.29
N ARG A 38 -11.10 -0.20 -10.41
CA ARG A 38 -10.28 -0.28 -11.62
C ARG A 38 -9.99 1.11 -12.19
N ALA A 39 -11.00 1.95 -12.29
CA ALA A 39 -10.85 3.31 -12.83
C ALA A 39 -9.90 4.15 -11.97
N PHE A 40 -10.00 4.04 -10.65
CA PHE A 40 -9.10 4.74 -9.74
C PHE A 40 -7.65 4.34 -9.96
N LEU A 41 -7.37 3.05 -10.02
CA LEU A 41 -6.00 2.54 -10.22
C LEU A 41 -5.48 2.89 -11.61
N GLN A 42 -6.31 2.81 -12.64
CA GLN A 42 -5.92 3.17 -13.99
C GLN A 42 -5.49 4.64 -14.05
N ALA A 43 -6.23 5.53 -13.42
CA ALA A 43 -5.89 6.95 -13.37
C ALA A 43 -4.53 7.18 -12.67
N ARG A 44 -4.24 6.40 -11.61
CA ARG A 44 -2.92 6.47 -10.95
C ARG A 44 -1.80 6.05 -11.91
N PHE A 45 -1.98 4.96 -12.65
CA PHE A 45 -1.02 4.52 -13.65
C PHE A 45 -0.84 5.55 -14.77
N ASP A 46 -1.95 6.07 -15.29
CA ASP A 46 -1.92 7.01 -16.41
C ASP A 46 -1.19 8.30 -16.07
N HIS A 47 -1.25 8.73 -14.83
CA HIS A 47 -0.67 10.01 -14.40
C HIS A 47 0.60 9.86 -13.55
N GLY A 48 1.09 8.65 -13.35
CA GLY A 48 2.29 8.42 -12.54
C GLY A 48 2.15 8.87 -11.11
N GLU A 49 0.96 8.74 -10.53
CA GLU A 49 0.64 9.29 -9.20
C GLU A 49 0.82 8.30 -8.07
N SER A 50 1.14 7.05 -8.38
CA SER A 50 1.43 6.05 -7.35
C SER A 50 2.44 5.05 -7.86
N VAL A 51 3.01 4.30 -6.90
CA VAL A 51 3.87 3.16 -7.17
C VAL A 51 3.22 1.97 -6.49
N VAL A 52 2.97 0.90 -7.23
CA VAL A 52 2.26 -0.26 -6.74
C VAL A 52 3.16 -1.49 -6.81
N PHE A 53 3.11 -2.30 -5.77
CA PHE A 53 3.79 -3.60 -5.71
C PHE A 53 2.74 -4.70 -5.63
N ILE A 54 3.01 -5.82 -6.28
CA ILE A 54 2.12 -6.98 -6.26
C ILE A 54 2.91 -8.22 -5.85
N ALA A 55 2.28 -9.04 -5.04
CA ALA A 55 2.80 -10.35 -4.67
C ALA A 55 1.95 -11.42 -5.36
N VAL A 56 2.62 -12.33 -6.06
CA VAL A 56 1.96 -13.42 -6.78
C VAL A 56 2.61 -14.75 -6.44
N GLU A 57 1.81 -15.81 -6.43
CA GLU A 57 2.31 -17.19 -6.32
C GLU A 57 1.96 -17.88 -7.62
N GLY A 58 2.97 -18.11 -8.48
CA GLY A 58 2.70 -18.49 -9.86
C GLY A 58 1.96 -17.35 -10.56
N HIS A 59 0.71 -17.60 -10.94
CA HIS A 59 -0.16 -16.58 -11.56
C HIS A 59 -1.24 -16.08 -10.61
N VAL A 60 -1.22 -16.51 -9.35
CA VAL A 60 -2.28 -16.17 -8.38
C VAL A 60 -1.87 -14.92 -7.62
N PRO A 61 -2.61 -13.80 -7.75
CA PRO A 61 -2.32 -12.61 -6.97
C PRO A 61 -2.69 -12.84 -5.51
N LEU A 62 -1.77 -12.47 -4.61
CA LEU A 62 -1.91 -12.69 -3.18
C LEU A 62 -2.07 -11.40 -2.39
N GLY A 63 -1.53 -10.30 -2.87
CA GLY A 63 -1.59 -9.05 -2.15
C GLY A 63 -0.95 -7.91 -2.92
N PHE A 64 -1.10 -6.70 -2.40
CA PHE A 64 -0.54 -5.52 -3.01
C PHE A 64 -0.17 -4.47 -1.96
N ALA A 65 0.69 -3.55 -2.38
CA ALA A 65 1.01 -2.34 -1.61
C ALA A 65 1.00 -1.16 -2.56
N GLN A 66 0.49 -0.01 -2.11
CA GLN A 66 0.46 1.20 -2.92
C GLN A 66 1.12 2.35 -2.17
N LEU A 67 2.09 2.99 -2.82
CA LEU A 67 2.79 4.18 -2.34
C LEU A 67 2.29 5.40 -3.10
N TYR A 68 2.08 6.49 -2.37
CA TYR A 68 1.91 7.81 -2.98
C TYR A 68 3.17 8.64 -2.73
N PRO A 69 3.75 9.22 -3.78
CA PRO A 69 4.90 10.11 -3.61
C PRO A 69 4.51 11.43 -3.00
N SER A 70 5.36 11.96 -2.15
CA SER A 70 5.21 13.26 -1.54
C SER A 70 6.59 13.85 -1.27
N PHE A 71 6.65 14.95 -0.55
CA PHE A 71 7.89 15.64 -0.22
C PHE A 71 7.86 16.14 1.22
N SER A 72 9.03 16.18 1.84
CA SER A 72 9.23 16.86 3.10
C SER A 72 10.02 18.13 2.84
N SER A 73 9.41 19.27 3.09
CA SER A 73 10.08 20.57 2.88
C SER A 73 11.25 20.76 3.84
N THR A 74 11.05 20.39 5.10
CA THR A 74 12.12 20.56 6.11
C THR A 74 13.30 19.63 5.86
N SER A 75 13.07 18.46 5.32
CA SER A 75 14.15 17.51 4.98
C SER A 75 14.72 17.73 3.58
N LEU A 76 14.11 18.60 2.78
CA LEU A 76 14.49 18.85 1.38
C LEU A 76 14.56 17.54 0.61
N ALA A 77 13.61 16.66 0.83
CA ALA A 77 13.68 15.29 0.33
C ALA A 77 12.33 14.74 -0.07
N ARG A 78 12.36 13.72 -0.92
CA ARG A 78 11.21 12.90 -1.23
C ARG A 78 10.82 12.06 -0.01
N VAL A 79 9.53 11.86 0.16
CA VAL A 79 8.97 10.88 1.10
C VAL A 79 7.90 10.08 0.35
N PHE A 80 7.55 8.92 0.88
CA PHE A 80 6.43 8.13 0.36
C PHE A 80 5.43 7.86 1.47
N VAL A 81 4.16 7.81 1.08
CA VAL A 81 3.08 7.37 1.96
C VAL A 81 2.68 5.97 1.52
N LEU A 82 2.87 4.99 2.39
CA LEU A 82 2.32 3.65 2.17
C LEU A 82 0.84 3.72 2.55
N ASN A 83 0.01 3.97 1.54
CA ASN A 83 -1.40 4.23 1.76
C ASN A 83 -2.21 2.95 1.88
N ASP A 84 -1.84 1.91 1.14
CA ASP A 84 -2.58 0.66 1.08
C ASP A 84 -1.61 -0.52 1.19
N LEU A 85 -1.95 -1.47 2.05
CA LEU A 85 -1.27 -2.75 2.18
C LEU A 85 -2.34 -3.80 2.47
N PHE A 86 -2.48 -4.77 1.59
CA PHE A 86 -3.51 -5.80 1.72
C PHE A 86 -2.99 -7.15 1.26
N VAL A 87 -3.35 -8.19 2.02
CA VAL A 87 -3.05 -9.57 1.67
C VAL A 87 -4.37 -10.33 1.65
N HIS A 88 -4.68 -10.92 0.49
CA HIS A 88 -5.83 -11.79 0.33
C HIS A 88 -5.72 -12.99 1.28
N GLU A 89 -6.85 -13.53 1.70
CA GLU A 89 -6.91 -14.63 2.65
C GLU A 89 -6.00 -15.80 2.26
N ARG A 90 -5.96 -16.15 0.97
CA ARG A 90 -5.11 -17.25 0.47
C ARG A 90 -3.62 -16.98 0.57
N GLY A 91 -3.24 -15.73 0.77
CA GLY A 91 -1.82 -15.32 0.92
C GLY A 91 -1.38 -15.14 2.35
N ARG A 92 -2.28 -15.26 3.32
CA ARG A 92 -1.95 -15.04 4.72
C ARG A 92 -1.06 -16.14 5.27
N ARG A 93 -0.23 -15.79 6.26
CA ARG A 93 0.72 -16.70 6.93
C ARG A 93 1.80 -17.25 6.00
N LYS A 94 2.08 -16.54 4.90
CA LYS A 94 3.10 -16.93 3.92
C LYS A 94 4.20 -15.89 3.77
N GLY A 95 4.21 -14.89 4.64
CA GLY A 95 5.21 -13.82 4.58
C GLY A 95 4.97 -12.78 3.48
N VAL A 96 3.75 -12.71 2.92
CA VAL A 96 3.42 -11.81 1.81
C VAL A 96 3.53 -10.35 2.26
N ALA A 97 2.98 -10.00 3.41
CA ALA A 97 3.03 -8.62 3.93
C ALA A 97 4.48 -8.18 4.14
N SER A 98 5.31 -9.03 4.74
CA SER A 98 6.73 -8.74 4.94
C SER A 98 7.48 -8.55 3.64
N GLY A 99 7.17 -9.37 2.63
CA GLY A 99 7.76 -9.23 1.30
C GLY A 99 7.37 -7.92 0.62
N LEU A 100 6.10 -7.53 0.74
CA LEU A 100 5.62 -6.25 0.21
C LEU A 100 6.28 -5.07 0.92
N LEU A 101 6.40 -5.13 2.25
CA LEU A 101 7.07 -4.06 3.01
C LEU A 101 8.55 -3.96 2.64
N ALA A 102 9.23 -5.09 2.46
CA ALA A 102 10.63 -5.08 2.02
C ALA A 102 10.79 -4.43 0.64
N ALA A 103 9.88 -4.73 -0.29
CA ALA A 103 9.91 -4.13 -1.63
C ALA A 103 9.65 -2.62 -1.58
N VAL A 104 8.70 -2.18 -0.77
CA VAL A 104 8.38 -0.78 -0.55
C VAL A 104 9.59 -0.02 0.00
N GLU A 105 10.20 -0.55 1.05
CA GLU A 105 11.36 0.07 1.70
C GLU A 105 12.54 0.16 0.73
N SER A 106 12.82 -0.92 0.03
CA SER A 106 13.90 -0.96 -0.96
C SER A 106 13.71 0.06 -2.06
N TYR A 107 12.50 0.15 -2.59
CA TYR A 107 12.16 1.14 -3.61
C TYR A 107 12.35 2.57 -3.08
N ALA A 108 11.82 2.86 -1.90
CA ALA A 108 11.89 4.18 -1.29
C ALA A 108 13.34 4.64 -1.09
N TRP A 109 14.18 3.76 -0.54
CA TRP A 109 15.60 4.10 -0.33
C TRP A 109 16.34 4.28 -1.64
N ALA A 110 16.06 3.47 -2.64
CA ALA A 110 16.67 3.60 -3.96
C ALA A 110 16.30 4.93 -4.64
N HIS A 111 15.17 5.52 -4.28
CA HIS A 111 14.72 6.80 -4.84
C HIS A 111 14.99 7.99 -3.91
N GLY A 112 15.88 7.82 -2.92
CA GLY A 112 16.33 8.90 -2.07
C GLY A 112 15.32 9.39 -1.05
N ALA A 113 14.33 8.57 -0.69
CA ALA A 113 13.33 8.97 0.27
C ALA A 113 13.93 9.14 1.67
N ALA A 114 13.52 10.20 2.36
CA ALA A 114 13.91 10.42 3.75
C ALA A 114 13.15 9.50 4.70
N ARG A 115 11.94 9.10 4.32
CA ARG A 115 11.12 8.17 5.10
C ARG A 115 9.95 7.65 4.29
N VAL A 116 9.33 6.60 4.81
CA VAL A 116 8.02 6.13 4.39
C VAL A 116 7.10 6.26 5.61
N THR A 117 5.90 6.78 5.42
CA THR A 117 4.92 6.90 6.49
C THR A 117 3.68 6.09 6.16
N LEU A 118 2.97 5.64 7.20
CA LEU A 118 1.69 4.96 7.05
C LEU A 118 0.78 5.30 8.20
N ASN A 119 -0.52 5.09 8.00
CA ASN A 119 -1.50 5.16 9.05
C ASN A 119 -2.06 3.77 9.30
N VAL A 120 -2.27 3.44 10.56
CA VAL A 120 -2.89 2.18 10.96
C VAL A 120 -3.93 2.47 12.04
N ALA A 121 -5.05 1.76 12.00
CA ALA A 121 -6.10 1.93 12.99
C ALA A 121 -5.56 1.63 14.39
N LYS A 122 -5.95 2.45 15.36
CA LYS A 122 -5.48 2.29 16.76
C LYS A 122 -5.92 0.95 17.36
N ASP A 123 -7.01 0.39 16.86
CA ASP A 123 -7.56 -0.88 17.33
C ASP A 123 -7.09 -2.09 16.49
N ASN A 124 -5.99 -1.94 15.77
CA ASN A 124 -5.39 -3.03 14.98
C ASN A 124 -4.01 -3.39 15.53
N PRO A 125 -3.96 -4.12 16.67
CA PRO A 125 -2.67 -4.42 17.30
C PRO A 125 -1.78 -5.35 16.49
N SER A 126 -2.34 -6.24 15.67
CA SER A 126 -1.53 -7.15 14.87
C SER A 126 -0.76 -6.41 13.77
N ALA A 127 -1.39 -5.42 13.12
CA ALA A 127 -0.71 -4.57 12.13
C ALA A 127 0.37 -3.72 12.81
N GLN A 128 0.05 -3.13 13.97
CA GLN A 128 1.03 -2.33 14.72
C GLN A 128 2.24 -3.15 15.12
N ALA A 129 2.02 -4.40 15.56
CA ALA A 129 3.11 -5.31 15.93
C ALA A 129 3.98 -5.66 14.72
N LEU A 130 3.37 -5.88 13.56
CA LEU A 130 4.10 -6.15 12.33
C LEU A 130 5.04 -4.99 11.99
N TYR A 131 4.54 -3.77 11.99
CA TYR A 131 5.35 -2.60 11.66
C TYR A 131 6.46 -2.38 12.68
N ALA A 132 6.15 -2.47 13.96
CA ALA A 132 7.15 -2.34 15.02
C ALA A 132 8.28 -3.38 14.87
N SER A 133 7.91 -4.63 14.55
CA SER A 133 8.90 -5.71 14.39
C SER A 133 9.83 -5.48 13.20
N ARG A 134 9.43 -4.65 12.24
CA ARG A 134 10.23 -4.31 11.06
C ARG A 134 10.95 -2.97 11.18
N GLY A 135 10.95 -2.36 12.37
CA GLY A 135 11.70 -1.12 12.60
C GLY A 135 10.92 0.15 12.31
N TRP A 136 9.61 0.06 12.14
CA TRP A 136 8.77 1.25 12.01
C TRP A 136 8.47 1.83 13.40
N HIS A 137 8.47 3.15 13.51
CA HIS A 137 8.30 3.85 14.78
C HIS A 137 6.99 4.64 14.80
N LEU A 138 6.24 4.51 15.89
CA LEU A 138 5.04 5.32 16.10
C LEU A 138 5.43 6.77 16.30
N ASP A 139 4.82 7.68 15.55
CA ASP A 139 5.02 9.11 15.72
C ASP A 139 4.19 9.60 16.91
N ALA A 140 4.88 10.21 17.88
CA ALA A 140 4.23 10.75 19.07
C ALA A 140 4.23 12.28 19.09
N GLN A 141 4.79 12.94 18.06
CA GLN A 141 5.00 14.39 18.05
C GLN A 141 3.89 15.16 17.34
N PHE A 142 3.20 14.53 16.39
CA PHE A 142 2.26 15.23 15.53
C PHE A 142 0.88 14.63 15.61
N ASN A 143 -0.12 15.51 15.66
CA ASN A 143 -1.53 15.14 15.50
C ASN A 143 -1.94 15.45 14.07
N MET A 144 -2.79 14.61 13.51
CA MET A 144 -3.34 14.82 12.18
C MET A 144 -4.70 15.48 12.29
N PHE A 145 -4.90 16.57 11.54
CA PHE A 145 -6.20 17.25 11.45
C PHE A 145 -6.76 17.07 10.05
N HIS A 146 -8.05 16.85 9.97
CA HIS A 146 -8.78 16.77 8.69
C HIS A 146 -9.76 17.91 8.60
N ARG A 147 -9.92 18.44 7.41
CA ARG A 147 -11.01 19.35 7.10
C ARG A 147 -11.73 18.82 5.86
N PHE A 148 -13.02 18.72 5.94
CA PHE A 148 -13.83 18.19 4.85
C PHE A 148 -14.55 19.33 4.15
N PRO A 149 -14.84 19.22 2.84
CA PRO A 149 -15.64 20.21 2.17
C PRO A 149 -17.02 20.25 2.81
N THR A 150 -17.55 21.46 2.98
CA THR A 150 -18.91 21.63 3.48
C THR A 150 -19.89 21.35 2.34
N GLY A 151 -20.83 20.40 2.57
CA GLY A 151 -21.81 20.00 1.59
C GLY A 151 -22.96 20.98 1.43
N PRO A 152 -23.94 20.82 0.51
CA PRO A 152 -24.37 19.58 -0.11
C PRO A 152 -23.47 19.18 -1.19
#